data_2e7665dba303ad51e6582f396e20892e
#
_entry.id   2e7665dba303ad51e6582f396e20892e
#
_cell.length_a   1.000
_cell.length_b   1.000
_cell.length_c   1.000
_cell.angle_alpha   90.00
_cell.angle_beta   90.00
_cell.angle_gamma   90.00
#
_symmetry.space_group_name_H-M   'P 1'
#
loop_
_entity.id
_entity.type
_entity.pdbx_description
1 polymer ?
#
loop_
_entity_poly.entity_id
_entity_poly.type
_entity_poly.pdbx_seq_one_letter_code
_entity_poly.pdbx_strand_id
1 'polypeptide(L)'
;MKQILVTFNNSLEDEYALDFAAKLAKQSHSYLHVLTFGNDLQGVEAENLEYENAKKPNRTPHNTKTGITEDLISKIAFLDERLIQIESLPEFDYSEINRLIKKLEIDLVVAGLHKKTKINDHVFGSITEKLVRSVNCPIITVKEKFQNESVKTIVFASNFEEEIKLPFFGFLKLSGQLKAKTHLLYVNTPDNFKNTDYINQTMNWFSEDYQKNAFTLNTYDAHSVEEGVLAFAKEINADLIGIISHEKTRFTLMSSSLTEKLINISEIPILNVSIV
;
A
#
# COMPACT_ATOMS: atom_id res chain seq x y z
N MET A 1 3.62 -12.76 1.19
CA MET A 1 4.39 -11.52 1.14
C MET A 1 5.77 -11.82 1.66
N LYS A 2 6.80 -11.57 0.85
CA LYS A 2 8.21 -11.79 1.22
C LYS A 2 9.04 -10.53 0.98
N GLN A 3 8.60 -9.69 0.05
CA GLN A 3 9.30 -8.51 -0.42
C GLN A 3 8.38 -7.29 -0.34
N ILE A 4 8.75 -6.31 0.45
CA ILE A 4 8.05 -5.02 0.60
C ILE A 4 8.96 -3.94 0.02
N LEU A 5 8.42 -3.06 -0.83
CA LEU A 5 9.10 -1.86 -1.33
C LEU A 5 8.48 -0.64 -0.68
N VAL A 6 9.29 0.24 -0.10
CA VAL A 6 8.84 1.56 0.33
C VAL A 6 9.55 2.65 -0.47
N THR A 7 8.80 3.62 -0.98
CA THR A 7 9.38 4.81 -1.62
C THR A 7 9.74 5.84 -0.56
N PHE A 8 10.92 6.46 -0.68
CA PHE A 8 11.42 7.44 0.27
C PHE A 8 12.07 8.61 -0.45
N ASN A 9 11.56 9.81 -0.24
CA ASN A 9 12.07 11.06 -0.79
C ASN A 9 12.20 12.16 0.28
N ASN A 10 12.49 11.75 1.51
CA ASN A 10 12.86 12.61 2.63
C ASN A 10 11.75 13.60 3.09
N SER A 11 10.47 13.29 2.83
CA SER A 11 9.35 14.02 3.39
C SER A 11 8.88 13.41 4.71
N LEU A 12 8.05 14.13 5.47
CA LEU A 12 7.48 13.64 6.71
C LEU A 12 6.56 12.43 6.47
N GLU A 13 5.78 12.47 5.41
CA GLU A 13 4.89 11.37 5.03
C GLU A 13 5.68 10.13 4.57
N ASP A 14 6.85 10.33 3.94
CA ASP A 14 7.75 9.22 3.60
C ASP A 14 8.36 8.58 4.85
N GLU A 15 8.65 9.37 5.90
CA GLU A 15 9.08 8.82 7.20
C GLU A 15 7.97 7.98 7.84
N TYR A 16 6.71 8.42 7.76
CA TYR A 16 5.56 7.64 8.23
C TYR A 16 5.40 6.34 7.46
N ALA A 17 5.56 6.39 6.13
CA ALA A 17 5.50 5.22 5.27
C ALA A 17 6.65 4.24 5.55
N LEU A 18 7.85 4.73 5.78
CA LEU A 18 9.03 3.93 6.13
C LEU A 18 8.84 3.21 7.47
N ASP A 19 8.39 3.91 8.52
CA ASP A 19 8.09 3.32 9.82
C ASP A 19 7.00 2.24 9.70
N PHE A 20 5.92 2.54 8.98
CA PHE A 20 4.84 1.58 8.74
C PHE A 20 5.32 0.35 7.97
N ALA A 21 6.08 0.52 6.89
CA ALA A 21 6.63 -0.56 6.08
C ALA A 21 7.58 -1.45 6.89
N ALA A 22 8.42 -0.86 7.74
CA ALA A 22 9.32 -1.59 8.61
C ALA A 22 8.56 -2.41 9.68
N LYS A 23 7.49 -1.86 10.25
CA LYS A 23 6.59 -2.59 11.16
C LYS A 23 5.90 -3.77 10.46
N LEU A 24 5.42 -3.56 9.23
CA LEU A 24 4.87 -4.64 8.40
C LEU A 24 5.92 -5.72 8.10
N ALA A 25 7.13 -5.33 7.70
CA ALA A 25 8.23 -6.25 7.41
C ALA A 25 8.59 -7.10 8.63
N LYS A 26 8.68 -6.48 9.82
CA LYS A 26 8.88 -7.18 11.08
C LYS A 26 7.77 -8.16 11.39
N GLN A 27 6.50 -7.73 11.26
CA GLN A 27 5.32 -8.56 11.55
C GLN A 27 5.19 -9.76 10.63
N SER A 28 5.51 -9.58 9.33
CA SER A 28 5.38 -10.62 8.29
C SER A 28 6.66 -11.39 7.99
N HIS A 29 7.77 -11.06 8.67
CA HIS A 29 9.11 -11.61 8.40
C HIS A 29 9.53 -11.43 6.92
N SER A 30 9.32 -10.22 6.38
CA SER A 30 9.61 -9.87 4.99
C SER A 30 10.88 -9.05 4.86
N TYR A 31 11.50 -9.07 3.67
CA TYR A 31 12.53 -8.11 3.31
C TYR A 31 11.91 -6.74 3.04
N LEU A 32 12.62 -5.68 3.41
CA LEU A 32 12.25 -4.29 3.15
C LEU A 32 13.23 -3.66 2.18
N HIS A 33 12.74 -3.28 1.01
CA HIS A 33 13.48 -2.50 0.02
C HIS A 33 13.09 -1.04 0.17
N VAL A 34 14.06 -0.17 0.44
CA VAL A 34 13.86 1.28 0.51
C VAL A 34 14.31 1.89 -0.80
N LEU A 35 13.39 2.42 -1.58
CA LEU A 35 13.64 3.05 -2.87
C LEU A 35 13.75 4.56 -2.73
N THR A 36 14.93 5.10 -3.02
CA THR A 36 15.22 6.54 -3.04
C THR A 36 15.33 7.07 -4.47
N PHE A 37 15.14 8.39 -4.64
CA PHE A 37 15.23 9.06 -5.94
C PHE A 37 16.21 10.23 -5.90
N GLY A 38 16.90 10.48 -7.03
CA GLY A 38 17.83 11.59 -7.19
C GLY A 38 19.27 11.25 -6.87
N ASN A 39 20.15 12.21 -7.16
CA ASN A 39 21.59 12.11 -6.91
C ASN A 39 21.98 12.47 -5.46
N ASP A 40 21.07 12.38 -4.50
CA ASP A 40 21.34 12.70 -3.09
C ASP A 40 22.35 11.75 -2.42
N LEU A 41 22.84 10.80 -3.18
CA LEU A 41 24.05 10.02 -2.87
C LEU A 41 25.36 10.79 -3.20
N GLN A 42 25.31 12.13 -3.36
CA GLN A 42 26.53 12.93 -3.58
C GLN A 42 27.45 12.88 -2.37
N GLY A 43 28.31 11.89 -2.37
CA GLY A 43 29.39 11.62 -1.41
C GLY A 43 30.29 10.49 -1.87
N VAL A 44 29.95 9.82 -2.97
CA VAL A 44 30.80 8.78 -3.57
C VAL A 44 31.08 9.19 -5.02
N GLU A 45 32.32 9.51 -5.30
CA GLU A 45 32.86 9.68 -6.64
C GLU A 45 32.40 8.51 -7.51
N ALA A 46 31.74 8.84 -8.63
CA ALA A 46 31.34 7.89 -9.65
C ALA A 46 32.59 7.31 -10.33
N GLU A 47 33.32 6.44 -9.63
CA GLU A 47 34.32 5.59 -10.25
C GLU A 47 33.63 4.35 -10.82
N ASN A 48 33.41 4.42 -12.15
CA ASN A 48 33.31 3.27 -13.07
C ASN A 48 32.30 2.17 -12.74
N LEU A 49 31.03 2.43 -13.02
CA LEU A 49 30.09 1.36 -13.33
C LEU A 49 30.12 1.09 -14.84
N GLU A 50 31.16 0.45 -15.31
CA GLU A 50 31.12 -0.28 -16.55
C GLU A 50 30.14 -1.43 -16.43
N TYR A 51 29.10 -1.39 -17.27
CA TYR A 51 28.19 -2.49 -17.51
C TYR A 51 28.91 -3.64 -18.21
N GLU A 52 29.63 -4.46 -17.48
CA GLU A 52 30.11 -5.74 -18.01
C GLU A 52 29.69 -6.92 -17.15
N ASN A 53 28.89 -7.80 -17.82
CA ASN A 53 28.74 -9.22 -17.60
C ASN A 53 28.10 -9.72 -16.28
N ALA A 54 26.78 -9.86 -16.38
CA ALA A 54 25.99 -10.79 -15.57
C ALA A 54 26.46 -12.24 -15.69
N LYS A 55 27.26 -12.72 -14.75
CA LYS A 55 27.38 -14.16 -14.39
C LYS A 55 28.26 -14.29 -13.14
N LYS A 56 27.65 -14.19 -11.93
CA LYS A 56 28.11 -14.93 -10.74
C LYS A 56 27.09 -14.77 -9.59
N PRO A 57 26.63 -15.86 -8.98
CA PRO A 57 25.77 -15.81 -7.80
C PRO A 57 26.65 -15.77 -6.55
N ASN A 58 27.03 -14.61 -6.09
CA ASN A 58 27.55 -14.33 -4.75
C ASN A 58 27.72 -12.81 -4.63
N ARG A 59 26.62 -12.10 -4.35
CA ARG A 59 26.71 -10.71 -3.90
C ARG A 59 26.61 -10.69 -2.38
N THR A 60 27.73 -10.55 -1.75
CA THR A 60 27.82 -9.90 -0.42
C THR A 60 27.16 -8.51 -0.54
N PRO A 61 26.39 -8.07 0.48
CA PRO A 61 25.82 -6.73 0.46
C PRO A 61 26.96 -5.71 0.39
N HIS A 62 26.96 -4.90 -0.70
CA HIS A 62 27.86 -3.76 -0.78
C HIS A 62 27.44 -2.74 0.27
N ASN A 63 28.19 -2.70 1.37
CA ASN A 63 28.18 -1.68 2.38
C ASN A 63 28.79 -0.38 1.84
N THR A 64 28.05 0.37 1.03
CA THR A 64 28.34 1.79 0.83
C THR A 64 27.47 2.58 1.82
N LYS A 65 27.96 2.72 3.04
CA LYS A 65 27.34 3.56 4.08
C LYS A 65 27.56 5.03 3.71
N THR A 66 26.56 5.62 3.06
CA THR A 66 26.44 7.07 2.95
C THR A 66 25.67 7.61 4.15
N GLY A 67 25.85 8.88 4.52
CA GLY A 67 25.16 9.46 5.70
C GLY A 67 23.64 9.34 5.65
N ILE A 68 23.02 9.38 4.46
CA ILE A 68 21.58 9.14 4.26
C ILE A 68 21.20 7.71 4.63
N THR A 69 22.02 6.74 4.27
CA THR A 69 21.79 5.32 4.59
C THR A 69 21.81 5.08 6.09
N GLU A 70 22.73 5.71 6.83
CA GLU A 70 22.81 5.59 8.28
C GLU A 70 21.63 6.24 8.99
N ASP A 71 21.16 7.40 8.51
CA ASP A 71 19.96 8.06 9.04
C ASP A 71 18.71 7.20 8.80
N LEU A 72 18.51 6.67 7.58
CA LEU A 72 17.40 5.77 7.26
C LEU A 72 17.39 4.51 8.13
N ILE A 73 18.52 3.84 8.26
CA ILE A 73 18.66 2.63 9.10
C ILE A 73 18.37 2.95 10.56
N SER A 74 18.83 4.10 11.04
CA SER A 74 18.59 4.52 12.43
C SER A 74 17.09 4.70 12.73
N LYS A 75 16.29 5.21 11.77
CA LYS A 75 14.84 5.39 11.89
C LYS A 75 14.08 4.07 12.01
N ILE A 76 14.63 2.98 11.50
CA ILE A 76 14.03 1.64 11.50
C ILE A 76 14.92 0.61 12.20
N ALA A 77 15.74 1.03 13.16
CA ALA A 77 16.70 0.19 13.88
C ALA A 77 16.07 -0.99 14.66
N PHE A 78 14.74 -1.01 14.82
CA PHE A 78 14.00 -2.15 15.39
C PHE A 78 13.83 -3.32 14.42
N LEU A 79 14.10 -3.13 13.11
CA LEU A 79 14.14 -4.18 12.11
C LEU A 79 15.58 -4.71 11.94
N ASP A 80 15.73 -6.00 11.74
CA ASP A 80 17.05 -6.62 11.50
C ASP A 80 17.64 -6.03 10.18
N GLU A 81 18.82 -5.43 10.27
CA GLU A 81 19.50 -4.81 9.12
C GLU A 81 19.68 -5.77 7.93
N ARG A 82 19.79 -7.07 8.19
CA ARG A 82 19.90 -8.10 7.14
C ARG A 82 18.65 -8.21 6.27
N LEU A 83 17.51 -7.70 6.74
CA LEU A 83 16.25 -7.66 6.02
C LEU A 83 16.08 -6.35 5.22
N ILE A 84 16.99 -5.38 5.37
CA ILE A 84 16.90 -4.07 4.74
C ILE A 84 17.81 -4.03 3.51
N GLN A 85 17.25 -3.58 2.39
CA GLN A 85 17.98 -3.32 1.15
C GLN A 85 17.64 -1.91 0.67
N ILE A 86 18.66 -1.17 0.22
CA ILE A 86 18.46 0.19 -0.29
C ILE A 86 18.69 0.17 -1.79
N GLU A 87 17.69 0.65 -2.52
CA GLU A 87 17.68 0.81 -3.97
C GLU A 87 17.65 2.30 -4.31
N SER A 88 18.29 2.70 -5.38
CA SER A 88 18.29 4.08 -5.83
C SER A 88 18.02 4.17 -7.34
N LEU A 89 17.17 5.12 -7.71
CA LEU A 89 16.93 5.50 -9.10
C LEU A 89 17.32 6.97 -9.31
N PRO A 90 17.92 7.33 -10.47
CA PRO A 90 18.34 8.72 -10.74
C PRO A 90 17.19 9.71 -10.69
N GLU A 91 16.02 9.28 -11.12
CA GLU A 91 14.79 10.06 -11.14
C GLU A 91 13.56 9.16 -10.96
N PHE A 92 12.42 9.80 -10.72
CA PHE A 92 11.16 9.09 -10.59
C PHE A 92 10.62 8.68 -11.97
N ASP A 93 10.73 7.40 -12.31
CA ASP A 93 10.20 6.80 -13.54
C ASP A 93 9.37 5.55 -13.23
N TYR A 94 8.10 5.55 -13.66
CA TYR A 94 7.17 4.44 -13.43
C TYR A 94 7.60 3.14 -14.10
N SER A 95 8.20 3.23 -15.30
CA SER A 95 8.64 2.05 -16.03
C SER A 95 9.80 1.36 -15.32
N GLU A 96 10.73 2.15 -14.78
CA GLU A 96 11.83 1.65 -13.97
C GLU A 96 11.36 1.06 -12.63
N ILE A 97 10.40 1.72 -11.97
CA ILE A 97 9.81 1.21 -10.73
C ILE A 97 9.09 -0.12 -10.98
N ASN A 98 8.27 -0.23 -12.03
CA ASN A 98 7.62 -1.49 -12.39
C ASN A 98 8.62 -2.59 -12.79
N ARG A 99 9.72 -2.21 -13.45
CA ARG A 99 10.82 -3.14 -13.74
C ARG A 99 11.50 -3.64 -12.46
N LEU A 100 11.72 -2.75 -11.51
CA LEU A 100 12.28 -3.09 -10.20
C LEU A 100 11.34 -3.99 -9.40
N ILE A 101 10.05 -3.66 -9.33
CA ILE A 101 9.00 -4.46 -8.71
C ILE A 101 9.04 -5.90 -9.26
N LYS A 102 9.08 -6.04 -10.58
CA LYS A 102 9.15 -7.37 -11.22
C LYS A 102 10.47 -8.08 -10.95
N LYS A 103 11.61 -7.36 -11.04
CA LYS A 103 12.96 -7.93 -10.82
C LYS A 103 13.15 -8.44 -9.40
N LEU A 104 12.65 -7.72 -8.40
CA LEU A 104 12.79 -8.04 -6.99
C LEU A 104 11.61 -8.87 -6.46
N GLU A 105 10.64 -9.23 -7.31
CA GLU A 105 9.43 -9.97 -6.93
C GLU A 105 8.69 -9.27 -5.77
N ILE A 106 8.53 -7.96 -5.85
CA ILE A 106 7.87 -7.17 -4.80
C ILE A 106 6.39 -7.56 -4.69
N ASP A 107 5.98 -7.95 -3.50
CA ASP A 107 4.59 -8.35 -3.20
C ASP A 107 3.71 -7.14 -2.80
N LEU A 108 4.34 -6.09 -2.26
CA LEU A 108 3.65 -4.93 -1.71
C LEU A 108 4.51 -3.67 -1.85
N VAL A 109 3.91 -2.58 -2.33
CA VAL A 109 4.50 -1.23 -2.27
C VAL A 109 3.89 -0.46 -1.10
N VAL A 110 4.69 0.35 -0.42
CA VAL A 110 4.25 1.33 0.58
C VAL A 110 4.74 2.71 0.17
N ALA A 111 3.88 3.72 0.25
CA ALA A 111 4.24 5.08 -0.15
C ALA A 111 3.60 6.13 0.77
N GLY A 112 4.35 7.18 1.09
CA GLY A 112 3.85 8.33 1.81
C GLY A 112 2.92 9.19 0.94
N LEU A 113 1.80 9.64 1.47
CA LEU A 113 0.86 10.52 0.76
C LEU A 113 1.04 11.96 1.21
N HIS A 114 1.66 12.78 0.39
CA HIS A 114 1.91 14.20 0.68
C HIS A 114 0.61 15.00 0.74
N LYS A 115 0.45 15.80 1.78
CA LYS A 115 -0.67 16.74 1.90
C LYS A 115 -0.59 17.81 0.80
N LYS A 116 -1.68 18.04 0.08
CA LYS A 116 -1.75 19.13 -0.90
C LYS A 116 -1.64 20.48 -0.19
N THR A 117 -0.57 21.21 -0.42
CA THR A 117 -0.29 22.49 0.27
C THR A 117 -0.85 23.72 -0.43
N LYS A 118 -1.31 23.62 -1.69
CA LYS A 118 -1.85 24.76 -2.45
C LYS A 118 -3.03 24.38 -3.34
N ILE A 119 -4.02 25.27 -3.39
CA ILE A 119 -5.25 25.17 -4.20
C ILE A 119 -4.97 25.09 -5.71
N ASN A 120 -3.78 25.46 -6.17
CA ASN A 120 -3.41 25.53 -7.60
C ASN A 120 -2.72 24.26 -8.14
N ASP A 121 -2.50 23.21 -7.33
CA ASP A 121 -1.88 21.96 -7.77
C ASP A 121 -2.90 21.01 -8.46
N HIS A 122 -3.87 21.59 -9.20
CA HIS A 122 -4.91 20.82 -9.88
C HIS A 122 -4.43 20.05 -11.13
N VAL A 123 -3.16 20.12 -11.50
CA VAL A 123 -2.77 19.69 -12.84
C VAL A 123 -2.04 18.35 -12.94
N PHE A 124 -1.57 17.72 -11.94
CA PHE A 124 -1.05 16.32 -11.98
C PHE A 124 -0.79 15.86 -10.55
N GLY A 125 -1.49 14.82 -10.13
CA GLY A 125 -1.43 14.23 -8.80
C GLY A 125 -0.02 13.99 -8.29
N SER A 126 0.12 13.94 -6.97
CA SER A 126 1.39 13.65 -6.30
C SER A 126 2.05 12.39 -6.88
N ILE A 127 3.36 12.24 -6.68
CA ILE A 127 4.10 11.02 -7.04
C ILE A 127 3.34 9.77 -6.58
N THR A 128 2.80 9.80 -5.36
CA THR A 128 2.04 8.70 -4.78
C THR A 128 0.73 8.40 -5.50
N GLU A 129 -0.05 9.43 -5.88
CA GLU A 129 -1.29 9.21 -6.65
C GLU A 129 -1.00 8.55 -8.00
N LYS A 130 0.12 8.94 -8.63
CA LYS A 130 0.57 8.32 -9.87
C LYS A 130 1.06 6.88 -9.64
N LEU A 131 1.76 6.60 -8.54
CA LEU A 131 2.15 5.23 -8.16
C LEU A 131 0.94 4.33 -8.01
N VAL A 132 -0.09 4.76 -7.26
CA VAL A 132 -1.34 4.00 -7.05
C VAL A 132 -1.97 3.57 -8.38
N ARG A 133 -1.87 4.43 -9.42
CA ARG A 133 -2.43 4.13 -10.75
C ARG A 133 -1.50 3.30 -11.65
N SER A 134 -0.21 3.26 -11.37
CA SER A 134 0.80 2.76 -12.32
C SER A 134 1.47 1.46 -11.88
N VAL A 135 1.52 1.17 -10.59
CA VAL A 135 2.15 -0.06 -10.12
C VAL A 135 1.26 -1.28 -10.32
N ASN A 136 1.90 -2.40 -10.71
CA ASN A 136 1.22 -3.66 -10.99
C ASN A 136 1.25 -4.61 -9.78
N CYS A 137 1.23 -4.08 -8.58
CA CYS A 137 1.14 -4.84 -7.34
C CYS A 137 0.32 -4.07 -6.30
N PRO A 138 -0.16 -4.71 -5.23
CA PRO A 138 -0.83 -4.03 -4.14
C PRO A 138 0.00 -2.86 -3.59
N ILE A 139 -0.66 -1.74 -3.26
CA ILE A 139 0.00 -0.56 -2.70
C ILE A 139 -0.71 -0.08 -1.44
N ILE A 140 0.06 0.23 -0.40
CA ILE A 140 -0.44 0.91 0.79
C ILE A 140 0.01 2.37 0.75
N THR A 141 -0.94 3.28 0.93
CA THR A 141 -0.67 4.71 1.11
C THR A 141 -0.77 5.07 2.59
N VAL A 142 0.22 5.82 3.07
CA VAL A 142 0.32 6.27 4.47
C VAL A 142 0.37 7.79 4.51
N LYS A 143 -0.55 8.43 5.22
CA LYS A 143 -0.67 9.89 5.33
C LYS A 143 -0.31 10.40 6.72
N GLU A 144 -0.59 9.62 7.74
CA GLU A 144 -0.35 9.96 9.14
C GLU A 144 0.49 8.88 9.81
N LYS A 145 1.16 9.25 10.90
CA LYS A 145 2.00 8.32 11.66
C LYS A 145 1.15 7.17 12.23
N PHE A 146 1.52 5.96 11.89
CA PHE A 146 0.89 4.76 12.45
C PHE A 146 1.35 4.56 13.90
N GLN A 147 0.39 4.60 14.83
CA GLN A 147 0.68 4.62 16.29
C GLN A 147 0.93 3.24 16.87
N ASN A 148 0.39 2.18 16.25
CA ASN A 148 0.49 0.82 16.76
C ASN A 148 1.80 0.15 16.29
N GLU A 149 2.21 -0.91 17.00
CA GLU A 149 3.41 -1.70 16.65
C GLU A 149 3.15 -2.72 15.53
N SER A 150 1.88 -3.06 15.29
CA SER A 150 1.48 -4.06 14.30
C SER A 150 0.05 -3.83 13.83
N VAL A 151 -0.25 -4.31 12.63
CA VAL A 151 -1.61 -4.31 12.05
C VAL A 151 -2.37 -5.51 12.64
N LYS A 152 -3.43 -5.25 13.42
CA LYS A 152 -4.25 -6.27 14.08
C LYS A 152 -5.67 -6.34 13.54
N THR A 153 -6.20 -5.22 13.05
CA THR A 153 -7.59 -5.08 12.61
C THR A 153 -7.62 -4.46 11.22
N ILE A 154 -8.23 -5.16 10.27
CA ILE A 154 -8.36 -4.70 8.88
C ILE A 154 -9.83 -4.63 8.50
N VAL A 155 -10.26 -3.51 7.93
CA VAL A 155 -11.54 -3.39 7.23
C VAL A 155 -11.31 -3.61 5.75
N PHE A 156 -12.06 -4.50 5.13
CA PHE A 156 -12.09 -4.65 3.69
C PHE A 156 -13.46 -4.23 3.18
N ALA A 157 -13.51 -3.09 2.48
CA ALA A 157 -14.74 -2.51 1.97
C ALA A 157 -14.95 -2.84 0.49
N SER A 158 -16.14 -3.34 0.15
CA SER A 158 -16.50 -3.71 -1.23
C SER A 158 -18.00 -3.83 -1.44
N ASN A 159 -18.43 -3.91 -2.70
CA ASN A 159 -19.77 -4.33 -3.12
C ASN A 159 -19.92 -5.87 -3.23
N PHE A 160 -18.83 -6.62 -3.08
CA PHE A 160 -18.78 -8.10 -3.11
C PHE A 160 -19.29 -8.74 -4.40
N GLU A 161 -19.05 -8.11 -5.54
CA GLU A 161 -19.32 -8.68 -6.86
C GLU A 161 -18.29 -9.76 -7.24
N GLU A 162 -18.63 -10.58 -8.24
CA GLU A 162 -17.81 -11.75 -8.60
C GLU A 162 -16.40 -11.40 -9.05
N GLU A 163 -16.24 -10.29 -9.77
CA GLU A 163 -14.97 -9.85 -10.34
C GLU A 163 -13.89 -9.55 -9.29
N ILE A 164 -14.27 -9.26 -8.04
CA ILE A 164 -13.32 -8.98 -6.96
C ILE A 164 -12.82 -10.22 -6.25
N LYS A 165 -13.36 -11.43 -6.52
CA LYS A 165 -12.95 -12.67 -5.84
C LYS A 165 -11.46 -12.96 -6.00
N LEU A 166 -10.91 -12.78 -7.20
CA LEU A 166 -9.48 -13.05 -7.44
C LEU A 166 -8.56 -12.06 -6.72
N PRO A 167 -8.75 -10.72 -6.84
CA PRO A 167 -7.96 -9.77 -6.06
C PRO A 167 -8.16 -9.93 -4.54
N PHE A 168 -9.35 -10.29 -4.10
CA PHE A 168 -9.64 -10.55 -2.69
C PHE A 168 -8.83 -11.73 -2.12
N PHE A 169 -8.57 -12.75 -2.92
CA PHE A 169 -7.70 -13.84 -2.50
C PHE A 169 -6.28 -13.36 -2.18
N GLY A 170 -5.74 -12.44 -3.00
CA GLY A 170 -4.46 -11.76 -2.73
C GLY A 170 -4.49 -10.98 -1.41
N PHE A 171 -5.58 -10.25 -1.16
CA PHE A 171 -5.80 -9.54 0.10
C PHE A 171 -5.85 -10.50 1.31
N LEU A 172 -6.60 -11.60 1.22
CA LEU A 172 -6.67 -12.59 2.31
C LEU A 172 -5.30 -13.21 2.63
N LYS A 173 -4.49 -13.47 1.61
CA LYS A 173 -3.13 -13.97 1.80
C LYS A 173 -2.28 -12.98 2.58
N LEU A 174 -2.41 -11.69 2.31
CA LEU A 174 -1.71 -10.61 3.04
C LEU A 174 -2.23 -10.54 4.49
N SER A 175 -3.54 -10.41 4.69
CA SER A 175 -4.13 -10.31 6.02
C SER A 175 -3.82 -11.52 6.91
N GLY A 176 -3.80 -12.73 6.32
CA GLY A 176 -3.42 -13.97 6.99
C GLY A 176 -1.96 -13.99 7.44
N GLN A 177 -1.03 -13.46 6.64
CA GLN A 177 0.38 -13.32 7.04
C GLN A 177 0.57 -12.33 8.19
N LEU A 178 -0.23 -11.27 8.21
CA LEU A 178 -0.26 -10.30 9.32
C LEU A 178 -0.98 -10.86 10.56
N LYS A 179 -1.66 -12.01 10.45
CA LYS A 179 -2.54 -12.56 11.50
C LYS A 179 -3.55 -11.53 12.01
N ALA A 180 -4.02 -10.67 11.12
CA ALA A 180 -4.94 -9.60 11.43
C ALA A 180 -6.39 -10.09 11.36
N LYS A 181 -7.22 -9.61 12.28
CA LYS A 181 -8.66 -9.81 12.21
C LYS A 181 -9.24 -8.99 11.07
N THR A 182 -9.94 -9.64 10.15
CA THR A 182 -10.51 -8.99 8.97
C THR A 182 -12.01 -8.80 9.15
N HIS A 183 -12.49 -7.60 8.86
CA HIS A 183 -13.89 -7.23 8.80
C HIS A 183 -14.26 -6.91 7.36
N LEU A 184 -15.11 -7.73 6.74
CA LEU A 184 -15.71 -7.42 5.44
C LEU A 184 -16.84 -6.42 5.67
N LEU A 185 -16.83 -5.32 4.91
CA LEU A 185 -17.76 -4.23 5.07
C LEU A 185 -18.51 -3.94 3.77
N TYR A 186 -19.83 -4.04 3.81
CA TYR A 186 -20.74 -3.49 2.82
C TYR A 186 -21.28 -2.15 3.31
N VAL A 187 -21.04 -1.07 2.58
CA VAL A 187 -21.64 0.24 2.89
C VAL A 187 -22.90 0.41 2.05
N ASN A 188 -24.04 0.53 2.73
CA ASN A 188 -25.35 0.75 2.11
C ASN A 188 -25.63 2.26 2.07
N THR A 189 -25.92 2.79 0.89
CA THR A 189 -26.10 4.23 0.70
C THR A 189 -27.47 4.53 0.08
N PRO A 190 -28.05 5.74 0.27
CA PRO A 190 -29.32 6.11 -0.36
C PRO A 190 -29.31 5.96 -1.89
N ASP A 191 -28.21 6.32 -2.55
CA ASP A 191 -28.10 6.27 -4.01
C ASP A 191 -27.98 4.83 -4.56
N ASN A 192 -27.55 3.88 -3.75
CA ASN A 192 -27.42 2.46 -4.11
C ASN A 192 -27.97 1.56 -3.00
N PHE A 193 -29.17 1.92 -2.52
CA PHE A 193 -29.81 1.17 -1.43
C PHE A 193 -30.12 -0.27 -1.83
N LYS A 194 -29.73 -1.19 -0.96
CA LYS A 194 -30.10 -2.61 -1.03
C LYS A 194 -30.78 -3.02 0.27
N ASN A 195 -31.78 -3.89 0.18
CA ASN A 195 -32.39 -4.44 1.38
C ASN A 195 -31.42 -5.42 2.10
N THR A 196 -31.67 -5.66 3.36
CA THR A 196 -30.83 -6.51 4.23
C THR A 196 -30.67 -7.93 3.67
N ASP A 197 -31.73 -8.51 3.10
CA ASP A 197 -31.69 -9.87 2.56
C ASP A 197 -30.74 -9.95 1.35
N TYR A 198 -30.80 -8.96 0.45
CA TYR A 198 -29.88 -8.88 -0.68
C TYR A 198 -28.43 -8.78 -0.21
N ILE A 199 -28.14 -7.88 0.72
CA ILE A 199 -26.77 -7.69 1.23
C ILE A 199 -26.26 -8.98 1.90
N ASN A 200 -27.07 -9.60 2.76
CA ASN A 200 -26.70 -10.84 3.43
C ASN A 200 -26.46 -11.98 2.42
N GLN A 201 -27.32 -12.13 1.42
CA GLN A 201 -27.14 -13.14 0.37
C GLN A 201 -25.84 -12.90 -0.41
N THR A 202 -25.57 -11.65 -0.83
CA THR A 202 -24.38 -11.28 -1.57
C THR A 202 -23.10 -11.55 -0.77
N MET A 203 -23.07 -11.10 0.48
CA MET A 203 -21.88 -11.30 1.33
C MET A 203 -21.67 -12.77 1.69
N ASN A 204 -22.72 -13.54 1.98
CA ASN A 204 -22.63 -14.96 2.26
C ASN A 204 -22.13 -15.72 1.01
N TRP A 205 -22.74 -15.47 -0.14
CA TRP A 205 -22.31 -16.07 -1.41
C TRP A 205 -20.83 -15.77 -1.72
N PHE A 206 -20.41 -14.51 -1.53
CA PHE A 206 -19.02 -14.12 -1.72
C PHE A 206 -18.08 -14.88 -0.79
N SER A 207 -18.50 -15.08 0.46
CA SER A 207 -17.68 -15.68 1.51
C SER A 207 -17.65 -17.21 1.50
N GLU A 208 -18.53 -17.89 0.73
CA GLU A 208 -18.64 -19.37 0.70
C GLU A 208 -17.33 -20.04 0.24
N ASP A 209 -16.58 -19.37 -0.66
CA ASP A 209 -15.33 -19.91 -1.21
C ASP A 209 -14.14 -19.80 -0.22
N TYR A 210 -14.36 -19.19 0.95
CA TYR A 210 -13.29 -18.90 1.91
C TYR A 210 -13.56 -19.53 3.28
N GLN A 211 -12.54 -19.66 4.11
CA GLN A 211 -12.72 -20.23 5.46
C GLN A 211 -13.63 -19.32 6.31
N LYS A 212 -14.75 -19.88 6.78
CA LYS A 212 -15.82 -19.14 7.50
C LYS A 212 -15.37 -18.35 8.73
N ASN A 213 -14.22 -18.63 9.31
CA ASN A 213 -13.69 -17.95 10.49
C ASN A 213 -12.57 -16.94 10.17
N ALA A 214 -12.29 -16.71 8.89
CA ALA A 214 -11.21 -15.79 8.49
C ALA A 214 -11.59 -14.32 8.64
N PHE A 215 -12.89 -14.00 8.72
CA PHE A 215 -13.41 -12.63 8.75
C PHE A 215 -14.83 -12.56 9.35
N THR A 216 -15.26 -11.34 9.68
CA THR A 216 -16.66 -11.03 10.02
C THR A 216 -17.34 -10.32 8.88
N LEU A 217 -18.67 -10.49 8.74
CA LEU A 217 -19.50 -9.78 7.75
C LEU A 217 -20.20 -8.61 8.44
N ASN A 218 -20.10 -7.42 7.87
CA ASN A 218 -20.61 -6.19 8.47
C ASN A 218 -21.30 -5.35 7.40
N THR A 219 -22.41 -4.72 7.76
CA THR A 219 -23.13 -3.73 6.94
C THR A 219 -23.17 -2.42 7.70
N TYR A 220 -22.98 -1.32 7.01
CA TYR A 220 -23.02 0.03 7.57
C TYR A 220 -23.82 0.96 6.67
N ASP A 221 -24.81 1.65 7.23
CA ASP A 221 -25.62 2.63 6.50
C ASP A 221 -24.97 4.01 6.61
N ALA A 222 -24.75 4.68 5.46
CA ALA A 222 -24.14 6.01 5.42
C ALA A 222 -24.64 6.82 4.21
N HIS A 223 -24.37 8.13 4.21
CA HIS A 223 -24.73 8.98 3.05
C HIS A 223 -23.85 8.72 1.85
N SER A 224 -22.59 8.36 2.06
CA SER A 224 -21.65 7.96 0.99
C SER A 224 -20.83 6.74 1.43
N VAL A 225 -20.25 6.06 0.43
CA VAL A 225 -19.39 4.89 0.71
C VAL A 225 -18.16 5.31 1.50
N GLU A 226 -17.55 6.46 1.15
CA GLU A 226 -16.38 7.00 1.83
C GLU A 226 -16.65 7.26 3.33
N GLU A 227 -17.79 7.90 3.62
CA GLU A 227 -18.21 8.19 4.99
C GLU A 227 -18.41 6.91 5.79
N GLY A 228 -19.12 5.94 5.22
CA GLY A 228 -19.41 4.67 5.89
C GLY A 228 -18.14 3.86 6.17
N VAL A 229 -17.22 3.79 5.20
CA VAL A 229 -15.94 3.08 5.39
C VAL A 229 -15.14 3.71 6.52
N LEU A 230 -15.00 5.03 6.55
CA LEU A 230 -14.21 5.72 7.56
C LEU A 230 -14.86 5.67 8.94
N ALA A 231 -16.19 5.84 9.01
CA ALA A 231 -16.93 5.76 10.27
C ALA A 231 -16.82 4.37 10.90
N PHE A 232 -17.05 3.31 10.11
CA PHE A 232 -16.92 1.94 10.59
C PHE A 232 -15.47 1.61 10.98
N ALA A 233 -14.49 1.98 10.17
CA ALA A 233 -13.09 1.75 10.47
C ALA A 233 -12.66 2.43 11.78
N LYS A 234 -13.14 3.63 12.05
CA LYS A 234 -12.89 4.36 13.30
C LYS A 234 -13.58 3.69 14.49
N GLU A 235 -14.83 3.25 14.33
CA GLU A 235 -15.61 2.58 15.39
C GLU A 235 -14.90 1.32 15.90
N ILE A 236 -14.35 0.51 15.01
CA ILE A 236 -13.65 -0.73 15.40
C ILE A 236 -12.14 -0.54 15.61
N ASN A 237 -11.63 0.69 15.58
CA ASN A 237 -10.20 1.02 15.66
C ASN A 237 -9.37 0.21 14.66
N ALA A 238 -9.75 0.28 13.38
CA ALA A 238 -9.03 -0.40 12.31
C ALA A 238 -7.62 0.17 12.12
N ASP A 239 -6.66 -0.71 11.88
CA ASP A 239 -5.26 -0.37 11.61
C ASP A 239 -5.00 -0.18 10.12
N LEU A 240 -5.84 -0.78 9.26
CA LEU A 240 -5.70 -0.76 7.80
C LEU A 240 -7.09 -0.86 7.15
N ILE A 241 -7.31 -0.10 6.10
CA ILE A 241 -8.49 -0.21 5.24
C ILE A 241 -8.04 -0.81 3.90
N GLY A 242 -8.64 -1.92 3.50
CA GLY A 242 -8.44 -2.56 2.20
C GLY A 242 -9.59 -2.22 1.25
N ILE A 243 -9.24 -1.87 0.04
CA ILE A 243 -10.17 -1.62 -1.08
C ILE A 243 -9.64 -2.27 -2.35
N ILE A 244 -10.55 -2.57 -3.28
CA ILE A 244 -10.18 -2.99 -4.63
C ILE A 244 -10.56 -1.88 -5.60
N SER A 245 -9.61 -1.42 -6.39
CA SER A 245 -9.89 -0.54 -7.51
C SER A 245 -10.14 -1.35 -8.76
N HIS A 246 -11.32 -1.12 -9.37
CA HIS A 246 -11.57 -1.58 -10.73
C HIS A 246 -10.64 -0.85 -11.68
N GLU A 247 -10.11 -1.61 -12.62
CA GLU A 247 -9.08 -1.20 -13.58
C GLU A 247 -8.99 0.29 -13.90
N LYS A 248 -7.78 0.71 -14.20
CA LYS A 248 -7.34 1.78 -15.12
C LYS A 248 -8.42 2.23 -16.12
N THR A 249 -9.65 2.44 -15.65
CA THR A 249 -10.71 3.00 -16.47
C THR A 249 -10.19 4.35 -16.92
N ARG A 250 -9.87 4.37 -18.20
CA ARG A 250 -9.48 5.53 -19.02
C ARG A 250 -10.01 6.80 -18.39
N PHE A 251 -9.08 7.69 -18.06
CA PHE A 251 -9.29 9.06 -17.71
C PHE A 251 -10.67 9.60 -18.14
N THR A 252 -11.61 9.58 -17.23
CA THR A 252 -12.67 10.59 -17.27
C THR A 252 -12.24 11.68 -16.31
N LEU A 253 -11.91 12.82 -16.87
CA LEU A 253 -11.37 14.02 -16.20
C LEU A 253 -12.30 14.64 -15.14
N MET A 254 -13.40 14.00 -14.74
CA MET A 254 -14.46 14.67 -13.98
C MET A 254 -14.97 13.98 -12.72
N SER A 255 -14.48 12.78 -12.33
CA SER A 255 -14.81 12.22 -11.01
C SER A 255 -13.61 11.52 -10.41
N SER A 256 -13.16 11.96 -9.24
CA SER A 256 -12.20 11.21 -8.42
C SER A 256 -12.84 9.87 -8.07
N SER A 257 -12.11 8.76 -8.33
CA SER A 257 -12.60 7.44 -7.96
C SER A 257 -12.78 7.34 -6.43
N LEU A 258 -13.64 6.41 -5.97
CA LEU A 258 -13.78 6.10 -4.53
C LEU A 258 -12.41 5.91 -3.86
N THR A 259 -11.51 5.19 -4.55
CA THR A 259 -10.13 4.97 -4.11
C THR A 259 -9.39 6.27 -3.87
N GLU A 260 -9.43 7.22 -4.80
CA GLU A 260 -8.75 8.51 -4.66
C GLU A 260 -9.33 9.35 -3.53
N LYS A 261 -10.65 9.35 -3.37
CA LYS A 261 -11.29 10.05 -2.28
C LYS A 261 -10.85 9.48 -0.93
N LEU A 262 -10.95 8.14 -0.75
CA LEU A 262 -10.54 7.48 0.49
C LEU A 262 -9.06 7.73 0.81
N ILE A 263 -8.16 7.58 -0.16
CA ILE A 263 -6.72 7.85 0.02
C ILE A 263 -6.48 9.29 0.49
N ASN A 264 -7.19 10.27 -0.07
CA ASN A 264 -6.97 11.68 0.27
C ASN A 264 -7.51 12.07 1.65
N ILE A 265 -8.62 11.46 2.12
CA ILE A 265 -9.27 11.87 3.37
C ILE A 265 -8.91 10.98 4.57
N SER A 266 -8.51 9.73 4.35
CA SER A 266 -8.20 8.78 5.43
C SER A 266 -6.93 9.15 6.18
N GLU A 267 -6.98 9.04 7.52
CA GLU A 267 -5.82 9.03 8.40
C GLU A 267 -5.30 7.61 8.66
N ILE A 268 -6.15 6.59 8.42
CA ILE A 268 -5.80 5.18 8.49
C ILE A 268 -5.13 4.80 7.17
N PRO A 269 -4.05 4.02 7.18
CA PRO A 269 -3.42 3.52 5.96
C PRO A 269 -4.42 2.81 5.04
N ILE A 270 -4.32 3.05 3.72
CA ILE A 270 -5.20 2.45 2.71
C ILE A 270 -4.42 1.46 1.86
N LEU A 271 -4.82 0.20 1.88
CA LEU A 271 -4.37 -0.83 0.95
C LEU A 271 -5.27 -0.85 -0.28
N ASN A 272 -4.71 -0.53 -1.42
CA ASN A 272 -5.36 -0.65 -2.71
C ASN A 272 -4.84 -1.88 -3.46
N VAL A 273 -5.75 -2.77 -3.86
CA VAL A 273 -5.48 -3.91 -4.72
C VAL A 273 -6.13 -3.66 -6.08
N SER A 274 -5.34 -3.59 -7.13
CA SER A 274 -5.86 -3.39 -8.49
C SER A 274 -6.29 -4.71 -9.11
N ILE A 275 -7.40 -4.70 -9.84
CA ILE A 275 -7.77 -5.80 -10.75
C ILE A 275 -6.85 -5.66 -11.98
N VAL A 276 -6.06 -6.67 -12.29
CA VAL A 276 -5.16 -6.73 -13.46
C VAL A 276 -5.85 -7.47 -14.58
#